data_1a4090ac1dfd43ac2bad8d1d5cdb32f4
#
_entry.id   1a4090ac1dfd43ac2bad8d1d5cdb32f4
#
_cell.length_a   1.000
_cell.length_b   1.000
_cell.length_c   1.000
_cell.angle_alpha   90.00
_cell.angle_beta   90.00
_cell.angle_gamma   90.00
#
_symmetry.space_group_name_H-M   'P 1'
#
loop_
_entity.id
_entity.type
_entity.pdbx_description
1 polymer ?
#
loop_
_entity_poly.entity_id
_entity_poly.type
_entity_poly.pdbx_seq_one_letter_code
_entity_poly.pdbx_strand_id
1 'polypeptide(L)'
;MTVTNISDSARLLREQYKDGSNLSARIRLHQRFSTNRYGMLRWMFDQMQIPENANVLELGCGTGILWRTRTQVPRGWRVVLTDMSDGMLRETRASLARLGHSFTYMQADAQAVPFRDASFDAVIANHMLYHVPDIARALAEFRRVLKPSGFCYAATMGLANMREMNDLAARFFSISRMTESTARFGLESGEPYMRNAFGEVKLVRYPDSLAVTEAAPLMDYICSMRVRSRITDEQVAAMRQHVESEIARHGEIRMTKDSGMFIARR
;
A
#
# COMPACT_ATOMS: atom_id res chain seq x y z
N MET A 1 19.01 -2.48 22.60
CA MET A 1 17.80 -3.25 22.99
C MET A 1 16.60 -2.38 22.62
N THR A 2 16.05 -2.57 21.43
CA THR A 2 14.87 -1.82 20.95
C THR A 2 13.66 -2.70 21.25
N VAL A 3 12.94 -2.36 22.31
CA VAL A 3 11.63 -2.95 22.59
C VAL A 3 10.69 -2.53 21.49
N THR A 4 10.57 -3.34 20.45
CA THR A 4 9.64 -3.13 19.35
C THR A 4 8.23 -3.40 19.88
N ASN A 5 7.50 -2.35 20.09
CA ASN A 5 6.22 -2.32 20.77
C ASN A 5 5.15 -3.10 19.97
N ILE A 6 4.76 -4.26 20.48
CA ILE A 6 3.50 -4.95 20.13
C ILE A 6 2.32 -3.97 20.25
N SER A 7 2.42 -2.93 21.10
CA SER A 7 1.48 -1.84 21.24
C SER A 7 1.25 -1.01 19.96
N ASP A 8 2.26 -0.86 19.07
CA ASP A 8 2.14 -0.06 17.85
C ASP A 8 1.33 -0.77 16.76
N SER A 9 1.52 -2.08 16.58
CA SER A 9 0.70 -2.86 15.62
C SER A 9 -0.76 -2.96 16.08
N ALA A 10 -1.00 -3.20 17.37
CA ALA A 10 -2.35 -3.24 17.94
C ALA A 10 -3.04 -1.87 17.91
N ARG A 11 -2.28 -0.77 17.99
CA ARG A 11 -2.79 0.58 17.83
C ARG A 11 -3.13 0.90 16.38
N LEU A 12 -2.28 0.49 15.42
CA LEU A 12 -2.53 0.60 14.00
C LEU A 12 -3.85 -0.06 13.59
N LEU A 13 -4.07 -1.30 14.07
CA LEU A 13 -5.30 -2.04 13.81
C LEU A 13 -6.53 -1.35 14.39
N ARG A 14 -6.43 -0.75 15.57
CA ARG A 14 -7.56 -0.08 16.23
C ARG A 14 -7.88 1.31 15.66
N GLU A 15 -6.88 2.08 15.28
CA GLU A 15 -7.06 3.49 14.92
C GLU A 15 -7.07 3.74 13.42
N GLN A 16 -6.27 3.02 12.64
CA GLN A 16 -6.04 3.32 11.23
C GLN A 16 -6.65 2.32 10.27
N TYR A 17 -6.74 1.05 10.68
CA TYR A 17 -7.21 -0.07 9.87
C TYR A 17 -8.37 -0.82 10.52
N LYS A 18 -9.13 -0.16 11.41
CA LYS A 18 -10.36 -0.71 11.97
C LYS A 18 -11.38 -1.01 10.87
N ASP A 19 -11.44 -0.12 9.89
CA ASP A 19 -12.22 -0.22 8.67
C ASP A 19 -11.51 0.49 7.50
N GLY A 20 -12.05 0.37 6.29
CA GLY A 20 -11.45 0.94 5.07
C GLY A 20 -11.70 2.43 4.84
N SER A 21 -12.31 3.17 5.75
CA SER A 21 -12.72 4.57 5.50
C SER A 21 -11.53 5.49 5.21
N ASN A 22 -10.49 5.45 6.04
CA ASN A 22 -9.24 6.20 5.84
C ASN A 22 -8.51 5.77 4.56
N LEU A 23 -8.46 4.47 4.29
CA LEU A 23 -7.85 3.95 3.07
C LEU A 23 -8.65 4.39 1.83
N SER A 24 -9.98 4.39 1.91
CA SER A 24 -10.86 4.82 0.82
C SER A 24 -10.67 6.29 0.44
N ALA A 25 -10.45 7.19 1.42
CA ALA A 25 -10.17 8.60 1.14
C ALA A 25 -8.86 8.77 0.35
N ARG A 26 -7.81 8.00 0.72
CA ARG A 26 -6.52 8.00 0.01
C ARG A 26 -6.65 7.47 -1.40
N ILE A 27 -7.34 6.35 -1.57
CA ILE A 27 -7.59 5.74 -2.88
C ILE A 27 -8.34 6.71 -3.80
N ARG A 28 -9.39 7.40 -3.29
CA ARG A 28 -10.18 8.36 -4.08
C ARG A 28 -9.33 9.48 -4.66
N LEU A 29 -8.41 10.08 -3.90
CA LEU A 29 -7.52 11.12 -4.40
C LEU A 29 -6.71 10.63 -5.62
N HIS A 30 -6.08 9.46 -5.47
CA HIS A 30 -5.26 8.89 -6.53
C HIS A 30 -6.09 8.49 -7.75
N GLN A 31 -7.25 7.88 -7.57
CA GLN A 31 -8.13 7.48 -8.68
C GLN A 31 -8.66 8.68 -9.46
N ARG A 32 -8.95 9.78 -8.76
CA ARG A 32 -9.55 10.96 -9.37
C ARG A 32 -8.56 11.84 -10.12
N PHE A 33 -7.36 12.02 -9.57
CA PHE A 33 -6.41 13.02 -10.03
C PHE A 33 -5.11 12.44 -10.62
N SER A 34 -4.96 11.12 -10.71
CA SER A 34 -3.84 10.51 -11.43
C SER A 34 -3.81 10.93 -12.89
N THR A 35 -2.66 11.38 -13.35
CA THR A 35 -2.44 11.75 -14.75
C THR A 35 -2.22 10.52 -15.64
N ASN A 36 -1.81 9.40 -15.06
CA ASN A 36 -1.68 8.13 -15.76
C ASN A 36 -2.99 7.34 -15.72
N ARG A 37 -3.77 7.42 -16.79
CA ARG A 37 -5.07 6.75 -16.92
C ARG A 37 -5.01 5.23 -17.00
N TYR A 38 -3.83 4.66 -17.20
CA TYR A 38 -3.67 3.20 -17.22
C TYR A 38 -3.97 2.56 -15.85
N GLY A 39 -3.61 3.26 -14.79
CA GLY A 39 -3.87 2.86 -13.41
C GLY A 39 -2.80 1.91 -12.84
N MET A 40 -2.29 2.28 -11.64
CA MET A 40 -1.19 1.57 -10.98
C MET A 40 -1.49 0.08 -10.73
N LEU A 41 -2.71 -0.24 -10.29
CA LEU A 41 -3.04 -1.62 -9.93
C LEU A 41 -3.07 -2.54 -11.16
N ARG A 42 -3.53 -2.03 -12.30
CA ARG A 42 -3.46 -2.76 -13.58
C ARG A 42 -2.01 -2.93 -14.01
N TRP A 43 -1.22 -1.85 -13.97
CA TRP A 43 0.20 -1.89 -14.28
C TRP A 43 0.95 -2.91 -13.39
N MET A 44 0.62 -2.98 -12.10
CA MET A 44 1.24 -3.97 -11.20
C MET A 44 1.00 -5.40 -11.67
N PHE A 45 -0.23 -5.75 -12.06
CA PHE A 45 -0.53 -7.08 -12.60
C PHE A 45 0.26 -7.38 -13.87
N ASP A 46 0.44 -6.38 -14.75
CA ASP A 46 1.19 -6.59 -16.00
C ASP A 46 2.70 -6.81 -15.77
N GLN A 47 3.21 -6.40 -14.61
CA GLN A 47 4.58 -6.71 -14.20
C GLN A 47 4.71 -8.12 -13.59
N MET A 48 3.60 -8.74 -13.18
CA MET A 48 3.63 -10.04 -12.49
C MET A 48 3.73 -11.20 -13.48
N GLN A 49 4.76 -12.02 -13.30
CA GLN A 49 4.99 -13.26 -14.07
C GLN A 49 4.41 -14.44 -13.28
N ILE A 50 3.09 -14.54 -13.21
CA ILE A 50 2.40 -15.59 -12.48
C ILE A 50 1.92 -16.64 -13.48
N PRO A 51 2.33 -17.93 -13.32
CA PRO A 51 1.96 -18.98 -14.26
C PRO A 51 0.47 -19.31 -14.20
N GLU A 52 -0.01 -20.06 -15.20
CA GLU A 52 -1.32 -20.67 -15.15
C GLU A 52 -1.41 -21.65 -13.97
N ASN A 53 -2.60 -21.81 -13.40
CA ASN A 53 -2.85 -22.71 -12.26
C ASN A 53 -2.00 -22.43 -11.00
N ALA A 54 -1.61 -21.17 -10.80
CA ALA A 54 -0.76 -20.74 -9.70
C ALA A 54 -1.45 -20.75 -8.34
N ASN A 55 -0.68 -21.01 -7.31
CA ASN A 55 -1.01 -20.65 -5.92
C ASN A 55 -0.47 -19.25 -5.64
N VAL A 56 -1.34 -18.33 -5.33
CA VAL A 56 -1.01 -16.91 -5.07
C VAL A 56 -1.38 -16.55 -3.64
N LEU A 57 -0.44 -15.96 -2.91
CA LEU A 57 -0.66 -15.44 -1.57
C LEU A 57 -0.53 -13.92 -1.61
N GLU A 58 -1.53 -13.20 -1.12
CA GLU A 58 -1.39 -11.77 -0.80
C GLU A 58 -1.39 -11.57 0.70
N LEU A 59 -0.37 -10.87 1.20
CA LEU A 59 -0.21 -10.48 2.59
C LEU A 59 -0.55 -8.99 2.74
N GLY A 60 -1.44 -8.66 3.69
CA GLY A 60 -1.96 -7.30 3.87
C GLY A 60 -2.86 -6.87 2.72
N CYS A 61 -3.87 -7.67 2.37
CA CYS A 61 -4.75 -7.41 1.23
C CYS A 61 -5.66 -6.16 1.38
N GLY A 62 -5.76 -5.62 2.60
CA GLY A 62 -6.57 -4.44 2.90
C GLY A 62 -8.04 -4.64 2.53
N THR A 63 -8.57 -3.79 1.64
CA THR A 63 -9.95 -3.88 1.13
C THR A 63 -10.09 -4.72 -0.14
N GLY A 64 -9.05 -5.46 -0.53
CA GLY A 64 -9.03 -6.28 -1.75
C GLY A 64 -8.97 -5.49 -3.06
N ILE A 65 -8.53 -4.24 -3.00
CA ILE A 65 -8.57 -3.32 -4.15
C ILE A 65 -7.76 -3.83 -5.34
N LEU A 66 -6.65 -4.54 -5.11
CA LEU A 66 -5.85 -5.12 -6.18
C LEU A 66 -6.70 -6.01 -7.10
N TRP A 67 -7.49 -6.90 -6.50
CA TRP A 67 -8.31 -7.87 -7.22
C TRP A 67 -9.57 -7.25 -7.82
N ARG A 68 -10.16 -6.27 -7.14
CA ARG A 68 -11.37 -5.58 -7.60
C ARG A 68 -11.18 -4.84 -8.92
N THR A 69 -9.95 -4.45 -9.25
CA THR A 69 -9.63 -3.76 -10.52
C THR A 69 -9.53 -4.70 -11.72
N ARG A 70 -9.54 -6.01 -11.50
CA ARG A 70 -9.56 -6.99 -12.57
C ARG A 70 -10.99 -7.42 -12.90
N THR A 71 -11.30 -7.43 -14.18
CA THR A 71 -12.59 -7.98 -14.67
C THR A 71 -12.64 -9.50 -14.52
N GLN A 72 -11.48 -10.16 -14.58
CA GLN A 72 -11.37 -11.60 -14.39
C GLN A 72 -10.04 -11.98 -13.73
N VAL A 73 -10.10 -12.84 -12.73
CA VAL A 73 -8.93 -13.55 -12.18
C VAL A 73 -8.79 -14.86 -12.97
N PRO A 74 -7.58 -15.26 -13.40
CA PRO A 74 -7.40 -16.52 -14.13
C PRO A 74 -8.01 -17.69 -13.36
N ARG A 75 -8.83 -18.52 -14.03
CA ARG A 75 -9.62 -19.58 -13.38
C ARG A 75 -8.76 -20.63 -12.66
N GLY A 76 -7.55 -20.86 -13.15
CA GLY A 76 -6.62 -21.82 -12.54
C GLY A 76 -5.91 -21.30 -11.28
N TRP A 77 -6.01 -20.02 -10.96
CA TRP A 77 -5.33 -19.47 -9.77
C TRP A 77 -6.08 -19.82 -8.49
N ARG A 78 -5.35 -20.31 -7.49
CA ARG A 78 -5.79 -20.46 -6.11
C ARG A 78 -5.23 -19.29 -5.31
N VAL A 79 -6.11 -18.33 -4.98
CA VAL A 79 -5.71 -17.07 -4.34
C VAL A 79 -6.08 -17.08 -2.87
N VAL A 80 -5.07 -16.89 -2.03
CA VAL A 80 -5.23 -16.70 -0.59
C VAL A 80 -4.97 -15.24 -0.26
N LEU A 81 -5.95 -14.58 0.33
CA LEU A 81 -5.90 -13.19 0.77
C LEU A 81 -5.79 -13.14 2.28
N THR A 82 -4.73 -12.52 2.78
CA THR A 82 -4.52 -12.40 4.22
C THR A 82 -4.37 -10.95 4.64
N ASP A 83 -4.82 -10.66 5.84
CA ASP A 83 -4.59 -9.39 6.51
C ASP A 83 -4.50 -9.64 8.03
N MET A 84 -3.83 -8.76 8.74
CA MET A 84 -3.80 -8.81 10.20
C MET A 84 -5.12 -8.33 10.81
N SER A 85 -5.86 -7.49 10.10
CA SER A 85 -7.16 -6.94 10.48
C SER A 85 -8.31 -7.82 9.97
N ASP A 86 -9.08 -8.40 10.89
CA ASP A 86 -10.32 -9.10 10.55
C ASP A 86 -11.37 -8.15 9.93
N GLY A 87 -11.37 -6.86 10.31
CA GLY A 87 -12.20 -5.83 9.68
C GLY A 87 -11.89 -5.68 8.20
N MET A 88 -10.61 -5.61 7.82
CA MET A 88 -10.18 -5.57 6.42
C MET A 88 -10.58 -6.82 5.65
N LEU A 89 -10.46 -8.01 6.26
CA LEU A 89 -10.88 -9.26 5.63
C LEU A 89 -12.38 -9.32 5.38
N ARG A 90 -13.21 -8.79 6.30
CA ARG A 90 -14.66 -8.67 6.08
C ARG A 90 -14.97 -7.76 4.90
N GLU A 91 -14.33 -6.59 4.82
CA GLU A 91 -14.49 -5.66 3.69
C GLU A 91 -14.01 -6.27 2.38
N THR A 92 -12.85 -6.93 2.37
CA THR A 92 -12.33 -7.63 1.19
C THR A 92 -13.31 -8.66 0.70
N ARG A 93 -13.84 -9.51 1.59
CA ARG A 93 -14.84 -10.53 1.23
C ARG A 93 -16.10 -9.91 0.60
N ALA A 94 -16.61 -8.83 1.19
CA ALA A 94 -17.76 -8.11 0.67
C ALA A 94 -17.47 -7.47 -0.70
N SER A 95 -16.30 -6.85 -0.86
CA SER A 95 -15.91 -6.14 -2.09
C SER A 95 -15.66 -7.08 -3.28
N LEU A 96 -15.21 -8.32 -3.01
CA LEU A 96 -14.87 -9.31 -4.03
C LEU A 96 -15.98 -10.33 -4.31
N ALA A 97 -17.09 -10.30 -3.56
CA ALA A 97 -18.17 -11.26 -3.65
C ALA A 97 -18.77 -11.42 -5.07
N ARG A 98 -18.69 -10.38 -5.88
CA ARG A 98 -19.26 -10.34 -7.25
C ARG A 98 -18.28 -10.70 -8.36
N LEU A 99 -17.02 -11.00 -8.05
CA LEU A 99 -16.00 -11.25 -9.09
C LEU A 99 -16.08 -12.64 -9.71
N GLY A 100 -16.95 -13.54 -9.22
CA GLY A 100 -17.09 -14.91 -9.77
C GLY A 100 -15.84 -15.78 -9.61
N HIS A 101 -14.91 -15.41 -8.73
CA HIS A 101 -13.71 -16.17 -8.36
C HIS A 101 -13.75 -16.54 -6.88
N SER A 102 -13.34 -17.78 -6.55
CA SER A 102 -13.27 -18.24 -5.16
C SER A 102 -11.93 -17.83 -4.53
N PHE A 103 -11.97 -16.91 -3.57
CA PHE A 103 -10.82 -16.52 -2.75
C PHE A 103 -10.86 -17.25 -1.41
N THR A 104 -9.70 -17.63 -0.91
CA THR A 104 -9.53 -18.03 0.49
C THR A 104 -9.12 -16.81 1.32
N TYR A 105 -9.75 -16.60 2.48
CA TYR A 105 -9.48 -15.47 3.37
C TYR A 105 -8.99 -15.98 4.71
N MET A 106 -7.87 -15.44 5.19
CA MET A 106 -7.27 -15.86 6.46
C MET A 106 -6.62 -14.69 7.19
N GLN A 107 -6.85 -14.58 8.50
CA GLN A 107 -6.10 -13.65 9.32
C GLN A 107 -4.69 -14.20 9.55
N ALA A 108 -3.66 -13.43 9.23
CA ALA A 108 -2.26 -13.85 9.38
C ALA A 108 -1.33 -12.67 9.67
N ASP A 109 -0.29 -12.95 10.47
CA ASP A 109 0.88 -12.07 10.62
C ASP A 109 1.90 -12.39 9.53
N ALA A 110 2.35 -11.37 8.81
CA ALA A 110 3.39 -11.51 7.79
C ALA A 110 4.73 -12.06 8.34
N GLN A 111 4.95 -11.93 9.64
CA GLN A 111 6.16 -12.42 10.34
C GLN A 111 6.06 -13.89 10.78
N ALA A 112 4.89 -14.50 10.62
CA ALA A 112 4.62 -15.90 10.97
C ALA A 112 3.53 -16.46 10.07
N VAL A 113 3.86 -16.67 8.80
CA VAL A 113 2.91 -17.07 7.75
C VAL A 113 2.49 -18.54 7.94
N PRO A 114 1.18 -18.85 8.15
CA PRO A 114 0.74 -20.19 8.56
C PRO A 114 0.62 -21.18 7.40
N PHE A 115 1.59 -21.20 6.50
CA PHE A 115 1.66 -22.11 5.38
C PHE A 115 2.97 -22.87 5.36
N ARG A 116 2.96 -24.05 4.70
CA ARG A 116 4.14 -24.89 4.52
C ARG A 116 5.14 -24.20 3.59
N ASP A 117 6.40 -24.61 3.68
CA ASP A 117 7.45 -24.22 2.76
C ASP A 117 7.06 -24.55 1.30
N ALA A 118 7.53 -23.74 0.37
CA ALA A 118 7.38 -23.96 -1.08
C ALA A 118 5.92 -24.21 -1.52
N SER A 119 4.95 -23.50 -0.96
CA SER A 119 3.52 -23.67 -1.24
C SER A 119 2.99 -22.76 -2.36
N PHE A 120 3.63 -21.60 -2.58
CA PHE A 120 3.12 -20.55 -3.46
C PHE A 120 4.05 -20.27 -4.64
N ASP A 121 3.43 -20.00 -5.79
CA ASP A 121 4.12 -19.56 -7.01
C ASP A 121 4.39 -18.06 -6.96
N ALA A 122 3.52 -17.30 -6.26
CA ALA A 122 3.65 -15.86 -6.07
C ALA A 122 3.25 -15.43 -4.66
N VAL A 123 4.03 -14.51 -4.09
CA VAL A 123 3.70 -13.77 -2.86
C VAL A 123 3.61 -12.29 -3.22
N ILE A 124 2.50 -11.65 -2.86
CA ILE A 124 2.22 -10.24 -3.12
C ILE A 124 2.13 -9.49 -1.79
N ALA A 125 2.81 -8.36 -1.68
CA ALA A 125 2.83 -7.49 -0.49
C ALA A 125 2.71 -6.02 -0.92
N ASN A 126 1.48 -5.52 -1.06
CA ASN A 126 1.22 -4.18 -1.58
C ASN A 126 1.05 -3.17 -0.47
N HIS A 127 1.95 -2.18 -0.37
CA HIS A 127 1.86 -1.07 0.57
C HIS A 127 1.64 -1.50 2.04
N MET A 128 2.25 -2.63 2.46
CA MET A 128 2.08 -3.18 3.79
C MET A 128 3.38 -3.36 4.59
N LEU A 129 4.54 -3.62 3.93
CA LEU A 129 5.79 -3.96 4.61
C LEU A 129 6.29 -2.88 5.57
N TYR A 130 6.05 -1.61 5.29
CA TYR A 130 6.40 -0.53 6.21
C TYR A 130 5.59 -0.52 7.52
N HIS A 131 4.53 -1.32 7.62
CA HIS A 131 3.76 -1.53 8.85
C HIS A 131 4.26 -2.72 9.68
N VAL A 132 5.07 -3.58 9.08
CA VAL A 132 5.59 -4.80 9.74
C VAL A 132 6.70 -4.43 10.72
N PRO A 133 6.64 -4.85 11.99
CA PRO A 133 7.68 -4.57 12.98
C PRO A 133 9.06 -5.10 12.57
N ASP A 134 9.17 -6.36 12.18
CA ASP A 134 10.40 -7.01 11.71
C ASP A 134 10.25 -7.38 10.23
N ILE A 135 10.72 -6.48 9.37
CA ILE A 135 10.65 -6.62 7.90
C ILE A 135 11.51 -7.79 7.43
N ALA A 136 12.69 -7.99 8.05
CA ALA A 136 13.59 -9.06 7.65
C ALA A 136 12.97 -10.44 7.91
N ARG A 137 12.31 -10.60 9.06
CA ARG A 137 11.57 -11.82 9.40
C ARG A 137 10.40 -12.05 8.45
N ALA A 138 9.63 -11.02 8.11
CA ALA A 138 8.54 -11.17 7.15
C ALA A 138 9.04 -11.61 5.77
N LEU A 139 10.12 -11.01 5.27
CA LEU A 139 10.69 -11.38 3.98
C LEU A 139 11.31 -12.81 4.00
N ALA A 140 11.85 -13.25 5.14
CA ALA A 140 12.27 -14.63 5.31
C ALA A 140 11.08 -15.61 5.21
N GLU A 141 9.93 -15.27 5.82
CA GLU A 141 8.69 -16.03 5.70
C GLU A 141 8.16 -16.05 4.27
N PHE A 142 8.20 -14.89 3.56
CA PHE A 142 7.81 -14.82 2.14
C PHE A 142 8.67 -15.75 1.29
N ARG A 143 9.99 -15.70 1.48
CA ARG A 143 10.90 -16.61 0.81
C ARG A 143 10.63 -18.07 1.16
N ARG A 144 10.37 -18.40 2.42
CA ARG A 144 10.09 -19.76 2.89
C ARG A 144 8.90 -20.38 2.17
N VAL A 145 7.78 -19.63 2.11
CA VAL A 145 6.53 -20.15 1.53
C VAL A 145 6.52 -20.14 -0.01
N LEU A 146 7.40 -19.36 -0.67
CA LEU A 146 7.55 -19.39 -2.12
C LEU A 146 8.18 -20.69 -2.58
N LYS A 147 7.75 -21.21 -3.73
CA LYS A 147 8.41 -22.31 -4.45
C LYS A 147 9.78 -21.83 -5.00
N PRO A 148 10.71 -22.75 -5.32
CA PRO A 148 12.06 -22.38 -5.81
C PRO A 148 12.07 -21.44 -7.03
N SER A 149 11.05 -21.50 -7.90
CA SER A 149 10.88 -20.63 -9.06
C SER A 149 9.88 -19.50 -8.85
N GLY A 150 9.39 -19.33 -7.62
CA GLY A 150 8.34 -18.37 -7.28
C GLY A 150 8.86 -16.94 -7.18
N PHE A 151 7.94 -15.99 -7.29
CA PHE A 151 8.22 -14.56 -7.25
C PHE A 151 7.56 -13.87 -6.05
N CYS A 152 8.30 -12.93 -5.46
CA CYS A 152 7.78 -11.96 -4.51
C CYS A 152 7.58 -10.61 -5.21
N TYR A 153 6.40 -10.02 -5.05
CA TYR A 153 6.02 -8.72 -5.56
C TYR A 153 5.71 -7.79 -4.39
N ALA A 154 6.56 -6.80 -4.14
CA ALA A 154 6.41 -5.88 -3.02
C ALA A 154 6.31 -4.43 -3.52
N ALA A 155 5.09 -3.86 -3.51
CA ALA A 155 4.88 -2.48 -3.90
C ALA A 155 5.01 -1.54 -2.71
N THR A 156 5.62 -0.37 -2.95
CA THR A 156 5.78 0.69 -1.95
C THR A 156 5.95 2.06 -2.62
N MET A 157 6.20 3.07 -1.82
CA MET A 157 6.42 4.46 -2.23
C MET A 157 7.89 4.83 -2.05
N GLY A 158 8.38 5.74 -2.89
CA GLY A 158 9.69 6.38 -2.73
C GLY A 158 9.64 7.65 -1.89
N LEU A 159 10.81 8.20 -1.61
CA LEU A 159 10.97 9.41 -0.78
C LEU A 159 10.32 10.65 -1.39
N ALA A 160 10.25 10.74 -2.71
CA ALA A 160 9.64 11.87 -3.40
C ALA A 160 8.11 11.80 -3.49
N ASN A 161 7.47 10.72 -2.98
CA ASN A 161 6.02 10.56 -3.09
C ASN A 161 5.28 11.64 -2.31
N MET A 162 4.41 12.39 -3.01
CA MET A 162 3.57 13.45 -2.44
C MET A 162 4.37 14.56 -1.73
N ARG A 163 5.61 14.83 -2.19
CA ARG A 163 6.48 15.84 -1.56
C ARG A 163 5.83 17.23 -1.51
N GLU A 164 5.13 17.65 -2.56
CA GLU A 164 4.47 18.96 -2.62
C GLU A 164 3.34 19.07 -1.58
N MET A 165 2.63 17.97 -1.33
CA MET A 165 1.64 17.92 -0.26
C MET A 165 2.32 17.99 1.12
N ASN A 166 3.46 17.31 1.30
CA ASN A 166 4.22 17.36 2.55
C ASN A 166 4.74 18.77 2.80
N ASP A 167 5.30 19.43 1.79
CA ASP A 167 5.80 20.80 1.87
C ASP A 167 4.67 21.81 2.17
N LEU A 168 3.51 21.60 1.56
CA LEU A 168 2.32 22.37 1.82
C LEU A 168 1.85 22.20 3.28
N ALA A 169 1.70 20.96 3.72
CA ALA A 169 1.25 20.65 5.07
C ALA A 169 2.21 21.18 6.15
N ALA A 170 3.52 21.17 5.88
CA ALA A 170 4.56 21.64 6.79
C ALA A 170 4.42 23.14 7.14
N ARG A 171 3.73 23.93 6.30
CA ARG A 171 3.46 25.36 6.56
C ARG A 171 2.40 25.58 7.66
N PHE A 172 1.56 24.59 7.92
CA PHE A 172 0.42 24.71 8.83
C PHE A 172 0.59 23.87 10.10
N PHE A 173 1.36 22.76 10.04
CA PHE A 173 1.57 21.88 11.19
C PHE A 173 2.83 21.03 11.04
N SER A 174 3.31 20.48 12.16
CA SER A 174 4.49 19.60 12.16
C SER A 174 4.15 18.24 11.53
N ILE A 175 4.89 17.84 10.48
CA ILE A 175 4.65 16.63 9.67
C ILE A 175 5.70 15.54 9.88
N SER A 176 6.51 15.60 10.93
CA SER A 176 7.69 14.73 11.13
C SER A 176 7.46 13.23 10.93
N ARG A 177 6.19 12.76 10.90
CA ARG A 177 5.84 11.35 10.72
C ARG A 177 5.26 10.98 9.35
N MET A 178 5.12 11.93 8.43
CA MET A 178 4.55 11.62 7.10
C MET A 178 5.50 10.78 6.24
N THR A 179 6.79 10.83 6.53
CA THR A 179 7.85 10.08 5.83
C THR A 179 8.29 8.80 6.55
N GLU A 180 7.73 8.48 7.72
CA GLU A 180 8.13 7.30 8.51
C GLU A 180 7.96 5.98 7.74
N SER A 181 6.88 5.84 6.96
CA SER A 181 6.62 4.63 6.18
C SER A 181 7.71 4.40 5.12
N THR A 182 8.05 5.43 4.36
CA THR A 182 9.10 5.34 3.32
C THR A 182 10.49 5.19 3.92
N ALA A 183 10.74 5.74 5.11
CA ALA A 183 11.99 5.52 5.84
C ALA A 183 12.13 4.06 6.29
N ARG A 184 11.03 3.40 6.66
CA ARG A 184 11.06 1.99 7.09
C ARG A 184 11.16 1.01 5.92
N PHE A 185 10.30 1.16 4.90
CA PHE A 185 10.30 0.35 3.69
C PHE A 185 9.76 1.16 2.51
N GLY A 186 10.62 1.99 1.92
CA GLY A 186 10.37 2.73 0.69
C GLY A 186 11.09 2.10 -0.51
N LEU A 187 11.06 2.76 -1.65
CA LEU A 187 11.78 2.30 -2.84
C LEU A 187 13.29 2.34 -2.62
N GLU A 188 13.78 3.30 -1.84
CA GLU A 188 15.20 3.46 -1.52
C GLU A 188 15.61 2.59 -0.32
N SER A 189 14.85 2.65 0.78
CA SER A 189 15.18 1.93 2.02
C SER A 189 14.83 0.44 1.99
N GLY A 190 13.90 0.03 1.12
CA GLY A 190 13.44 -1.36 1.00
C GLY A 190 14.39 -2.25 0.19
N GLU A 191 15.18 -1.67 -0.74
CA GLU A 191 16.04 -2.44 -1.62
C GLU A 191 17.05 -3.32 -0.87
N PRO A 192 17.76 -2.84 0.19
CA PRO A 192 18.66 -3.70 0.97
C PRO A 192 17.95 -4.90 1.62
N TYR A 193 16.75 -4.70 2.16
CA TYR A 193 15.95 -5.78 2.72
C TYR A 193 15.59 -6.84 1.67
N MET A 194 15.15 -6.39 0.50
CA MET A 194 14.79 -7.29 -0.61
C MET A 194 16.00 -8.07 -1.09
N ARG A 195 17.16 -7.42 -1.28
CA ARG A 195 18.40 -8.08 -1.72
C ARG A 195 18.96 -9.06 -0.71
N ASN A 196 18.82 -8.78 0.59
CA ASN A 196 19.23 -9.72 1.63
C ASN A 196 18.33 -10.97 1.69
N ALA A 197 17.04 -10.82 1.40
CA ALA A 197 16.11 -11.95 1.42
C ALA A 197 16.12 -12.75 0.11
N PHE A 198 16.30 -12.08 -1.04
CA PHE A 198 16.20 -12.66 -2.38
C PHE A 198 17.45 -12.35 -3.20
N GLY A 199 17.97 -13.36 -3.93
CA GLY A 199 19.20 -13.19 -4.72
C GLY A 199 19.04 -12.26 -5.92
N GLU A 200 17.91 -12.36 -6.62
CA GLU A 200 17.59 -11.56 -7.81
C GLU A 200 16.44 -10.60 -7.49
N VAL A 201 16.71 -9.30 -7.57
CA VAL A 201 15.74 -8.25 -7.27
C VAL A 201 15.77 -7.18 -8.35
N LYS A 202 14.62 -6.91 -8.95
CA LYS A 202 14.39 -5.82 -9.90
C LYS A 202 13.43 -4.81 -9.28
N LEU A 203 13.77 -3.53 -9.34
CA LEU A 203 12.85 -2.43 -9.00
C LEU A 203 12.28 -1.84 -10.29
N VAL A 204 10.95 -1.75 -10.36
CA VAL A 204 10.22 -1.05 -11.42
C VAL A 204 9.43 0.10 -10.83
N ARG A 205 9.49 1.29 -11.46
CA ARG A 205 8.75 2.48 -11.03
C ARG A 205 7.53 2.70 -11.91
N TYR A 206 6.44 3.10 -11.31
CA TYR A 206 5.21 3.48 -12.02
C TYR A 206 5.23 4.97 -12.36
N PRO A 207 5.26 5.34 -13.65
CA PRO A 207 5.29 6.74 -14.07
C PRO A 207 3.91 7.38 -13.88
N ASP A 208 3.76 8.26 -12.90
CA ASP A 208 2.51 8.95 -12.59
C ASP A 208 2.77 10.30 -11.90
N SER A 209 1.75 11.15 -11.89
CA SER A 209 1.64 12.35 -11.07
C SER A 209 0.17 12.60 -10.72
N LEU A 210 -0.12 13.51 -9.79
CA LEU A 210 -1.49 13.98 -9.57
C LEU A 210 -1.62 15.42 -10.09
N ALA A 211 -2.78 15.70 -10.74
CA ALA A 211 -3.23 17.04 -11.10
C ALA A 211 -4.50 17.33 -10.29
N VAL A 212 -4.31 17.89 -9.08
CA VAL A 212 -5.40 18.09 -8.13
C VAL A 212 -6.13 19.39 -8.41
N THR A 213 -7.37 19.30 -8.87
CA THR A 213 -8.23 20.44 -9.25
C THR A 213 -9.28 20.78 -8.18
N GLU A 214 -9.31 20.04 -7.07
CA GLU A 214 -10.29 20.23 -6.01
C GLU A 214 -9.66 20.09 -4.64
N ALA A 215 -9.96 21.04 -3.74
CA ALA A 215 -9.38 21.05 -2.40
C ALA A 215 -9.92 19.93 -1.50
N ALA A 216 -11.22 19.63 -1.57
CA ALA A 216 -11.85 18.70 -0.65
C ALA A 216 -11.21 17.30 -0.65
N PRO A 217 -10.97 16.61 -1.79
CA PRO A 217 -10.32 15.30 -1.79
C PRO A 217 -8.89 15.32 -1.23
N LEU A 218 -8.15 16.42 -1.43
CA LEU A 218 -6.81 16.58 -0.89
C LEU A 218 -6.87 16.74 0.64
N MET A 219 -7.79 17.56 1.14
CA MET A 219 -7.98 17.74 2.58
C MET A 219 -8.44 16.43 3.25
N ASP A 220 -9.35 15.67 2.62
CA ASP A 220 -9.77 14.35 3.11
C ASP A 220 -8.59 13.39 3.20
N TYR A 221 -7.70 13.40 2.21
CA TYR A 221 -6.47 12.60 2.23
C TYR A 221 -5.59 12.98 3.43
N ILE A 222 -5.30 14.28 3.61
CA ILE A 222 -4.46 14.78 4.70
C ILE A 222 -5.09 14.45 6.06
N CYS A 223 -6.40 14.66 6.21
CA CYS A 223 -7.11 14.35 7.45
C CYS A 223 -7.19 12.84 7.73
N SER A 224 -7.10 11.97 6.70
CA SER A 224 -7.07 10.52 6.87
C SER A 224 -5.74 9.98 7.40
N MET A 225 -4.69 10.81 7.40
CA MET A 225 -3.39 10.44 7.96
C MET A 225 -3.38 10.57 9.47
N ARG A 226 -2.41 9.95 10.16
CA ARG A 226 -2.23 10.01 11.63
C ARG A 226 -2.11 11.42 12.21
N VAL A 227 -2.06 12.43 11.36
CA VAL A 227 -1.87 13.83 11.73
C VAL A 227 -3.15 14.44 12.31
N ARG A 228 -4.34 13.91 11.97
CA ARG A 228 -5.64 14.52 12.35
C ARG A 228 -5.79 14.78 13.86
N SER A 229 -5.28 13.89 14.71
CA SER A 229 -5.34 14.06 16.17
C SER A 229 -4.40 15.14 16.73
N ARG A 230 -3.59 15.78 15.88
CA ARG A 230 -2.55 16.76 16.26
C ARG A 230 -2.71 18.12 15.58
N ILE A 231 -3.74 18.28 14.76
CA ILE A 231 -4.05 19.53 14.06
C ILE A 231 -5.37 20.09 14.56
N THR A 232 -5.42 21.40 14.74
CA THR A 232 -6.64 22.10 15.14
C THR A 232 -7.56 22.33 13.94
N ASP A 233 -8.83 22.59 14.19
CA ASP A 233 -9.79 22.91 13.13
C ASP A 233 -9.44 24.22 12.43
N GLU A 234 -8.83 25.19 13.14
CA GLU A 234 -8.32 26.43 12.55
C GLU A 234 -7.17 26.17 11.56
N GLN A 235 -6.24 25.28 11.91
CA GLN A 235 -5.15 24.89 11.01
C GLN A 235 -5.69 24.21 9.76
N VAL A 236 -6.69 23.32 9.90
CA VAL A 236 -7.35 22.67 8.78
C VAL A 236 -8.06 23.67 7.88
N ALA A 237 -8.77 24.65 8.48
CA ALA A 237 -9.47 25.69 7.73
C ALA A 237 -8.50 26.60 6.97
N ALA A 238 -7.41 27.04 7.63
CA ALA A 238 -6.38 27.86 7.00
C ALA A 238 -5.68 27.13 5.83
N MET A 239 -5.37 25.85 6.01
CA MET A 239 -4.79 25.05 4.94
C MET A 239 -5.76 24.86 3.77
N ARG A 240 -7.05 24.60 4.05
CA ARG A 240 -8.09 24.49 3.02
C ARG A 240 -8.18 25.78 2.20
N GLN A 241 -8.27 26.93 2.84
CA GLN A 241 -8.31 28.22 2.18
C GLN A 241 -7.09 28.45 1.28
N HIS A 242 -5.91 28.08 1.75
CA HIS A 242 -4.69 28.17 0.95
C HIS A 242 -4.74 27.25 -0.28
N VAL A 243 -5.15 26.00 -0.12
CA VAL A 243 -5.32 25.04 -1.23
C VAL A 243 -6.35 25.55 -2.26
N GLU A 244 -7.47 26.06 -1.81
CA GLU A 244 -8.52 26.64 -2.69
C GLU A 244 -7.98 27.86 -3.46
N SER A 245 -7.21 28.73 -2.80
CA SER A 245 -6.56 29.90 -3.43
C SER A 245 -5.52 29.47 -4.49
N GLU A 246 -4.70 28.46 -4.20
CA GLU A 246 -3.72 27.96 -5.18
C GLU A 246 -4.40 27.32 -6.40
N ILE A 247 -5.46 26.54 -6.18
CA ILE A 247 -6.25 25.96 -7.26
C ILE A 247 -6.94 27.06 -8.10
N ALA A 248 -7.53 28.07 -7.44
CA ALA A 248 -8.18 29.19 -8.15
C ALA A 248 -7.18 29.99 -9.00
N ARG A 249 -5.92 30.11 -8.53
CA ARG A 249 -4.87 30.87 -9.23
C ARG A 249 -4.23 30.11 -10.38
N HIS A 250 -4.02 28.80 -10.19
CA HIS A 250 -3.22 27.97 -11.11
C HIS A 250 -4.00 26.89 -11.83
N GLY A 251 -5.29 26.70 -11.51
CA GLY A 251 -6.16 25.67 -12.06
C GLY A 251 -5.98 24.29 -11.42
N GLU A 252 -4.77 23.95 -11.00
CA GLU A 252 -4.44 22.67 -10.38
C GLU A 252 -3.22 22.79 -9.44
N ILE A 253 -3.12 21.84 -8.52
CA ILE A 253 -1.88 21.60 -7.77
C ILE A 253 -1.28 20.29 -8.26
N ARG A 254 -0.07 20.37 -8.83
CA ARG A 254 0.68 19.17 -9.25
C ARG A 254 1.38 18.53 -8.08
N MET A 255 1.29 17.19 -8.01
CA MET A 255 1.95 16.40 -6.98
C MET A 255 2.73 15.25 -7.59
N THR A 256 3.95 15.08 -7.11
CA THR A 256 4.81 13.96 -7.50
C THR A 256 4.22 12.65 -6.98
N LYS A 257 4.12 11.67 -7.86
CA LYS A 257 3.90 10.28 -7.50
C LYS A 257 5.21 9.54 -7.67
N ASP A 258 5.72 9.01 -6.57
CA ASP A 258 6.89 8.15 -6.56
C ASP A 258 6.48 6.81 -5.96
N SER A 259 6.10 5.89 -6.83
CA SER A 259 5.59 4.58 -6.47
C SER A 259 6.21 3.52 -7.37
N GLY A 260 6.38 2.33 -6.87
CA GLY A 260 6.97 1.24 -7.64
C GLY A 260 6.80 -0.11 -6.95
N MET A 261 7.41 -1.11 -7.56
CA MET A 261 7.33 -2.47 -7.09
C MET A 261 8.69 -3.16 -7.21
N PHE A 262 9.11 -3.81 -6.15
CA PHE A 262 10.16 -4.81 -6.18
C PHE A 262 9.61 -6.12 -6.73
N ILE A 263 10.34 -6.71 -7.66
CA ILE A 263 10.10 -8.04 -8.22
C ILE A 263 11.32 -8.86 -7.84
N ALA A 264 11.12 -9.84 -6.99
CA ALA A 264 12.21 -10.67 -6.49
C ALA A 264 11.93 -12.15 -6.75
N ARG A 265 12.96 -12.90 -7.15
CA ARG A 265 12.89 -14.33 -7.36
C ARG A 265 13.49 -15.08 -6.18
N ARG A 266 12.82 -16.20 -5.77
CA ARG A 266 13.34 -17.07 -4.72
C ARG A 266 14.63 -17.78 -5.13
#